data_7d39178b2308d36f1b75d883970fd99e
#
_entry.id   7d39178b2308d36f1b75d883970fd99e
#
_cell.length_a   1.000
_cell.length_b   1.000
_cell.length_c   1.000
_cell.angle_alpha   90.00
_cell.angle_beta   90.00
_cell.angle_gamma   90.00
#
_symmetry.space_group_name_H-M   'P 1'
#
loop_
_entity.id
_entity.type
_entity.pdbx_description
1 polymer ?
#
loop_
_entity_poly.entity_id
_entity_poly.type
_entity_poly.pdbx_seq_one_letter_code
_entity_poly.pdbx_strand_id
1 'polypeptide(L)'
;MSIRLSINALYAAVMARRKQPPKDLTGIRQRGGTYQIRVSAGYDPVTGRQLMLSDSADTEDAAVLIRDRLREQVRDNTTARTNVTLGYLLDEWLSGHQVEETTRDSYRLLINGFIRPALGNTPLAQLCRQGPRPFEQLYAELRTCRRRCHGRAFVEHRTPRPHTCDERCAGHVCKPLAVSSVRQCHAVLSGALSAAKRWGWITLNPLDAAQRPRMPAPQPDPPSAEEAAKIANAAWEQDADWGTFVWLTFVTGARRGELVGLAWEHADLVSGLLTIRRSLVRRNGTTILKDTKTHQMRVIKLDQDTIMILSQHRERAEQRCADLDTTLDDDTFVFSYAPDHRRHCDPDAITHRYAKMAADLGIDTHLHALRHYSATELLAGGVDLRTVAGRLGHAGGGATTLKVYAAWLAGADTKAADLIASRLPRPPSVRGERS
;
A
#
# COMPACT_ATOMS: atom_id res chain seq x y z
N MET A 1 -60.67 46.80 -50.39
CA MET A 1 -60.26 45.44 -49.97
C MET A 1 -59.08 44.91 -50.82
N SER A 2 -57.93 45.70 -50.91
CA SER A 2 -56.92 45.34 -51.90
C SER A 2 -55.44 45.73 -51.45
N ILE A 3 -55.19 46.10 -50.19
CA ILE A 3 -53.85 46.49 -49.78
C ILE A 3 -53.23 45.50 -48.80
N ARG A 4 -53.98 44.59 -48.18
CA ARG A 4 -53.44 43.61 -47.19
C ARG A 4 -52.74 42.37 -47.77
N LEU A 5 -52.96 42.06 -49.07
CA LEU A 5 -52.37 40.93 -49.75
C LEU A 5 -50.94 41.18 -50.25
N SER A 6 -50.52 42.41 -50.45
CA SER A 6 -49.16 42.73 -50.92
C SER A 6 -48.07 42.66 -49.86
N ILE A 7 -48.39 42.89 -48.59
CA ILE A 7 -47.37 42.93 -47.51
C ILE A 7 -46.92 41.54 -47.11
N ASN A 8 -47.83 40.56 -47.07
CA ASN A 8 -47.48 39.16 -46.76
C ASN A 8 -46.65 38.49 -47.86
N ALA A 9 -46.87 38.86 -49.14
CA ALA A 9 -46.05 38.35 -50.25
C ALA A 9 -44.65 38.96 -50.27
N LEU A 10 -44.49 40.22 -49.86
CA LEU A 10 -43.16 40.86 -49.71
C LEU A 10 -42.39 40.29 -48.50
N TYR A 11 -43.08 40.04 -47.39
CA TYR A 11 -42.40 39.39 -46.20
C TYR A 11 -42.00 37.97 -46.52
N ALA A 12 -42.78 37.17 -47.25
CA ALA A 12 -42.41 35.86 -47.68
C ALA A 12 -41.25 35.87 -48.70
N ALA A 13 -41.20 36.86 -49.59
CA ALA A 13 -40.10 37.02 -50.56
C ALA A 13 -38.79 37.50 -49.94
N VAL A 14 -38.86 38.33 -48.88
CA VAL A 14 -37.66 38.80 -48.12
C VAL A 14 -37.12 37.71 -47.21
N MET A 15 -37.98 36.85 -46.63
CA MET A 15 -37.55 35.70 -45.84
C MET A 15 -36.99 34.54 -46.69
N ALA A 16 -37.44 34.37 -47.96
CA ALA A 16 -36.93 33.37 -48.88
C ALA A 16 -35.55 33.72 -49.48
N ARG A 17 -35.01 34.90 -49.26
CA ARG A 17 -33.67 35.31 -49.74
C ARG A 17 -32.59 35.44 -48.71
N ARG A 18 -32.78 35.02 -47.47
CA ARG A 18 -31.64 34.76 -46.59
C ARG A 18 -30.93 33.50 -47.07
N LYS A 19 -29.98 33.65 -48.03
CA LYS A 19 -28.97 32.60 -48.28
C LYS A 19 -28.39 32.24 -46.93
N GLN A 20 -28.56 31.01 -46.48
CA GLN A 20 -27.83 30.48 -45.32
C GLN A 20 -26.37 30.81 -45.56
N PRO A 21 -25.65 31.37 -44.57
CA PRO A 21 -24.21 31.57 -44.70
C PRO A 21 -23.55 30.26 -45.13
N PRO A 22 -22.53 30.30 -46.00
CA PRO A 22 -21.86 29.10 -46.45
C PRO A 22 -21.40 28.32 -45.22
N LYS A 23 -21.68 27.01 -45.21
CA LYS A 23 -21.27 26.13 -44.11
C LYS A 23 -19.76 26.18 -44.01
N ASP A 24 -19.27 26.44 -42.81
CA ASP A 24 -17.83 26.32 -42.52
C ASP A 24 -17.45 24.82 -42.54
N LEU A 25 -16.76 24.36 -43.57
CA LEU A 25 -16.28 22.99 -43.74
C LEU A 25 -14.82 22.84 -43.32
N THR A 26 -14.20 23.83 -42.66
CA THR A 26 -12.84 23.76 -42.21
C THR A 26 -12.65 22.56 -41.28
N GLY A 27 -11.72 21.67 -41.64
CA GLY A 27 -11.43 20.42 -40.91
C GLY A 27 -12.31 19.24 -41.28
N ILE A 28 -13.19 19.39 -42.30
CA ILE A 28 -14.04 18.32 -42.88
C ILE A 28 -13.54 18.03 -44.28
N ARG A 29 -13.34 16.76 -44.62
CA ARG A 29 -12.90 16.31 -45.94
C ARG A 29 -13.76 15.14 -46.39
N GLN A 30 -14.38 15.25 -47.56
CA GLN A 30 -15.14 14.14 -48.17
C GLN A 30 -14.14 13.12 -48.79
N ARG A 31 -14.35 11.84 -48.49
CA ARG A 31 -13.64 10.71 -49.10
C ARG A 31 -14.65 9.59 -49.38
N GLY A 32 -14.83 9.31 -50.68
CA GLY A 32 -15.88 8.37 -51.09
C GLY A 32 -17.26 8.83 -50.62
N GLY A 33 -18.01 7.93 -49.95
CA GLY A 33 -19.35 8.24 -49.43
C GLY A 33 -19.38 8.83 -48.00
N THR A 34 -18.22 9.09 -47.36
CA THR A 34 -18.13 9.53 -45.97
C THR A 34 -17.37 10.85 -45.82
N TYR A 35 -17.67 11.61 -44.76
CA TYR A 35 -17.00 12.84 -44.39
C TYR A 35 -16.02 12.55 -43.23
N GLN A 36 -14.73 12.79 -43.44
CA GLN A 36 -13.69 12.71 -42.41
C GLN A 36 -13.54 14.07 -41.73
N ILE A 37 -13.61 14.07 -40.42
CA ILE A 37 -13.48 15.26 -39.59
C ILE A 37 -12.10 15.22 -38.90
N ARG A 38 -11.38 16.36 -38.90
CA ARG A 38 -10.13 16.53 -38.18
C ARG A 38 -10.09 17.90 -37.50
N VAL A 39 -9.85 17.87 -36.17
CA VAL A 39 -9.73 19.09 -35.37
C VAL A 39 -8.37 19.05 -34.65
N SER A 40 -7.58 20.13 -34.79
CA SER A 40 -6.33 20.24 -34.04
C SER A 40 -6.60 20.45 -32.56
N ALA A 41 -5.97 19.66 -31.71
CA ALA A 41 -6.00 19.75 -30.25
C ALA A 41 -4.69 20.31 -29.67
N GLY A 42 -3.89 21.00 -30.52
CA GLY A 42 -2.60 21.55 -30.12
C GLY A 42 -1.44 20.58 -30.34
N TYR A 43 -0.41 20.69 -29.50
CA TYR A 43 0.77 19.83 -29.54
C TYR A 43 0.85 18.98 -28.29
N ASP A 44 1.26 17.74 -28.47
CA ASP A 44 1.52 16.78 -27.40
C ASP A 44 2.72 17.28 -26.57
N PRO A 45 2.56 17.57 -25.28
CA PRO A 45 3.62 18.13 -24.44
C PRO A 45 4.79 17.15 -24.21
N VAL A 46 4.60 15.86 -24.48
CA VAL A 46 5.62 14.83 -24.29
C VAL A 46 6.40 14.57 -25.58
N THR A 47 5.68 14.44 -26.72
CA THR A 47 6.29 14.03 -27.99
C THR A 47 6.55 15.21 -28.93
N GLY A 48 6.02 16.40 -28.63
CA GLY A 48 6.09 17.59 -29.51
C GLY A 48 5.27 17.46 -30.80
N ARG A 49 4.55 16.37 -31.02
CA ARG A 49 3.76 16.14 -32.23
C ARG A 49 2.41 16.82 -32.14
N GLN A 50 1.88 17.24 -33.29
CA GLN A 50 0.53 17.78 -33.38
C GLN A 50 -0.51 16.72 -33.00
N LEU A 51 -1.39 17.07 -32.08
CA LEU A 51 -2.55 16.25 -31.69
C LEU A 51 -3.74 16.57 -32.59
N MET A 52 -4.31 15.54 -33.16
CA MET A 52 -5.49 15.65 -34.01
C MET A 52 -6.62 14.77 -33.46
N LEU A 53 -7.77 15.36 -33.16
CA LEU A 53 -9.00 14.61 -32.95
C LEU A 53 -9.61 14.31 -34.32
N SER A 54 -10.02 13.08 -34.54
CA SER A 54 -10.66 12.64 -35.80
C SER A 54 -11.90 11.83 -35.56
N ASP A 55 -12.90 12.01 -36.43
CA ASP A 55 -14.13 11.25 -36.43
C ASP A 55 -14.62 11.17 -37.91
N SER A 56 -15.72 10.47 -38.16
CA SER A 56 -16.33 10.36 -39.48
C SER A 56 -17.84 10.44 -39.41
N ALA A 57 -18.46 10.86 -40.49
CA ALA A 57 -19.92 10.96 -40.62
C ALA A 57 -20.36 10.60 -42.05
N ASP A 58 -21.61 10.13 -42.17
CA ASP A 58 -22.16 9.77 -43.47
C ASP A 58 -22.83 10.96 -44.20
N THR A 59 -23.10 12.05 -43.47
CA THR A 59 -23.71 13.28 -44.04
C THR A 59 -22.90 14.51 -43.63
N GLU A 60 -22.98 15.55 -44.47
CA GLU A 60 -22.31 16.82 -44.22
C GLU A 60 -22.82 17.50 -42.95
N ASP A 61 -24.13 17.47 -42.71
CA ASP A 61 -24.71 18.08 -41.50
C ASP A 61 -24.23 17.38 -40.21
N ALA A 62 -24.18 16.05 -40.23
CA ALA A 62 -23.62 15.27 -39.13
C ALA A 62 -22.13 15.57 -38.91
N ALA A 63 -21.38 15.75 -40.01
CA ALA A 63 -19.95 16.10 -39.94
C ALA A 63 -19.72 17.46 -39.29
N VAL A 64 -20.53 18.47 -39.58
CA VAL A 64 -20.48 19.80 -38.96
C VAL A 64 -20.79 19.70 -37.47
N LEU A 65 -21.80 18.97 -37.06
CA LEU A 65 -22.15 18.77 -35.65
C LEU A 65 -21.00 18.06 -34.87
N ILE A 66 -20.45 17.02 -35.47
CA ILE A 66 -19.30 16.28 -34.87
C ILE A 66 -18.09 17.18 -34.73
N ARG A 67 -17.75 17.96 -35.77
CA ARG A 67 -16.62 18.92 -35.72
C ARG A 67 -16.80 19.91 -34.60
N ASP A 68 -17.98 20.50 -34.46
CA ASP A 68 -18.26 21.52 -33.47
C ASP A 68 -18.19 20.92 -32.03
N ARG A 69 -18.70 19.71 -31.87
CA ARG A 69 -18.48 18.93 -30.62
C ARG A 69 -16.99 18.70 -30.31
N LEU A 70 -16.18 18.31 -31.32
CA LEU A 70 -14.76 18.11 -31.14
C LEU A 70 -14.03 19.43 -30.80
N ARG A 71 -14.42 20.55 -31.44
CA ARG A 71 -13.89 21.89 -31.12
C ARG A 71 -14.24 22.31 -29.68
N GLU A 72 -15.46 22.00 -29.23
CA GLU A 72 -15.89 22.23 -27.84
C GLU A 72 -15.08 21.40 -26.85
N GLN A 73 -14.88 20.11 -27.12
CA GLN A 73 -14.04 19.23 -26.32
C GLN A 73 -12.59 19.76 -26.18
N VAL A 74 -12.02 20.32 -27.26
CA VAL A 74 -10.68 20.94 -27.22
C VAL A 74 -10.71 22.22 -26.40
N ARG A 75 -11.72 23.10 -26.59
CA ARG A 75 -11.86 24.35 -25.87
C ARG A 75 -12.07 24.13 -24.38
N ASP A 76 -12.88 23.16 -24.00
CA ASP A 76 -13.20 22.84 -22.62
C ASP A 76 -12.10 21.97 -21.93
N ASN A 77 -11.02 21.69 -22.67
CA ASN A 77 -9.93 20.86 -22.20
C ASN A 77 -10.36 19.51 -21.63
N THR A 78 -11.43 18.90 -22.16
CA THR A 78 -11.93 17.61 -21.68
C THR A 78 -11.17 16.43 -22.26
N THR A 79 -10.23 16.65 -23.17
CA THR A 79 -9.40 15.62 -23.81
C THR A 79 -7.99 15.56 -23.20
N ALA A 80 -7.39 14.37 -23.16
CA ALA A 80 -5.99 14.23 -22.81
C ALA A 80 -5.13 14.93 -23.86
N ARG A 81 -4.09 15.63 -23.41
CA ARG A 81 -3.16 16.38 -24.27
C ARG A 81 -1.99 15.54 -24.76
N THR A 82 -2.02 14.24 -24.58
CA THR A 82 -0.98 13.31 -25.02
C THR A 82 -1.56 11.96 -25.40
N ASN A 83 -0.89 11.29 -26.34
CA ASN A 83 -1.19 9.92 -26.74
C ASN A 83 -0.27 8.89 -26.07
N VAL A 84 0.57 9.30 -25.13
CA VAL A 84 1.43 8.35 -24.40
C VAL A 84 0.59 7.32 -23.67
N THR A 85 1.17 6.13 -23.50
CA THR A 85 0.52 5.04 -22.80
C THR A 85 0.60 5.19 -21.28
N LEU A 86 -0.27 4.48 -20.56
CA LEU A 86 -0.18 4.40 -19.11
C LEU A 86 1.17 3.84 -18.65
N GLY A 87 1.74 2.87 -19.39
CA GLY A 87 3.06 2.31 -19.08
C GLY A 87 4.15 3.37 -19.08
N TYR A 88 4.17 4.23 -20.09
CA TYR A 88 5.10 5.36 -20.16
C TYR A 88 4.92 6.33 -19.00
N LEU A 89 3.67 6.71 -18.69
CA LEU A 89 3.37 7.56 -17.52
C LEU A 89 3.91 6.96 -16.22
N LEU A 90 3.72 5.65 -16.01
CA LEU A 90 4.17 4.98 -14.79
C LEU A 90 5.70 4.99 -14.65
N ASP A 91 6.43 4.84 -15.77
CA ASP A 91 7.89 4.89 -15.77
C ASP A 91 8.39 6.31 -15.45
N GLU A 92 7.84 7.33 -16.10
CA GLU A 92 8.18 8.74 -15.85
C GLU A 92 7.85 9.16 -14.42
N TRP A 93 6.65 8.79 -13.95
CA TRP A 93 6.25 9.09 -12.58
C TRP A 93 7.16 8.43 -11.56
N LEU A 94 7.48 7.14 -11.74
CA LEU A 94 8.30 6.40 -10.78
C LEU A 94 9.74 6.86 -10.77
N SER A 95 10.28 7.35 -11.90
CA SER A 95 11.63 7.88 -11.99
C SER A 95 11.82 9.14 -11.14
N GLY A 96 10.84 10.05 -11.16
CA GLY A 96 10.85 11.30 -10.42
C GLY A 96 10.19 11.23 -9.03
N HIS A 97 9.57 10.09 -8.67
CA HIS A 97 8.84 9.99 -7.41
C HIS A 97 9.76 9.81 -6.20
N GLN A 98 9.74 10.79 -5.29
CA GLN A 98 10.58 10.78 -4.09
C GLN A 98 9.96 9.87 -3.02
N VAL A 99 10.39 8.63 -3.01
CA VAL A 99 10.03 7.62 -2.00
C VAL A 99 11.25 6.79 -1.65
N GLU A 100 11.21 6.16 -0.49
CA GLU A 100 12.24 5.20 -0.12
C GLU A 100 12.36 4.08 -1.17
N GLU A 101 13.59 3.59 -1.37
CA GLU A 101 13.89 2.58 -2.38
C GLU A 101 13.10 1.28 -2.20
N THR A 102 12.83 0.86 -0.97
CA THR A 102 11.98 -0.31 -0.66
C THR A 102 10.53 -0.11 -1.10
N THR A 103 10.03 1.11 -1.00
CA THR A 103 8.70 1.50 -1.50
C THR A 103 8.71 1.54 -3.03
N ARG A 104 9.77 2.09 -3.63
CA ARG A 104 9.97 2.10 -5.08
C ARG A 104 9.99 0.69 -5.67
N ASP A 105 10.69 -0.24 -5.02
CA ASP A 105 10.74 -1.64 -5.44
C ASP A 105 9.37 -2.32 -5.34
N SER A 106 8.63 -2.03 -4.26
CA SER A 106 7.24 -2.49 -4.11
C SER A 106 6.33 -1.94 -5.21
N TYR A 107 6.49 -0.67 -5.58
CA TYR A 107 5.73 -0.08 -6.69
C TYR A 107 6.10 -0.71 -8.02
N ARG A 108 7.39 -0.98 -8.29
CA ARG A 108 7.83 -1.72 -9.50
C ARG A 108 7.19 -3.10 -9.59
N LEU A 109 7.13 -3.84 -8.48
CA LEU A 109 6.48 -5.15 -8.45
C LEU A 109 4.99 -5.05 -8.79
N LEU A 110 4.28 -4.07 -8.23
CA LEU A 110 2.85 -3.86 -8.51
C LEU A 110 2.63 -3.42 -9.97
N ILE A 111 3.45 -2.50 -10.47
CA ILE A 111 3.35 -1.99 -11.84
C ILE A 111 3.60 -3.14 -12.82
N ASN A 112 4.71 -3.85 -12.69
CA ASN A 112 5.12 -4.86 -13.67
C ASN A 112 4.31 -6.16 -13.53
N GLY A 113 3.92 -6.53 -12.31
CA GLY A 113 3.17 -7.76 -12.04
C GLY A 113 1.68 -7.66 -12.37
N PHE A 114 1.06 -6.49 -12.19
CA PHE A 114 -0.40 -6.40 -12.23
C PHE A 114 -0.94 -5.27 -13.13
N ILE A 115 -0.34 -4.08 -13.08
CA ILE A 115 -0.88 -2.91 -13.78
C ILE A 115 -0.50 -2.93 -15.25
N ARG A 116 0.80 -3.05 -15.54
CA ARG A 116 1.35 -3.02 -16.90
C ARG A 116 0.79 -4.12 -17.81
N PRO A 117 0.66 -5.40 -17.38
CA PRO A 117 0.06 -6.44 -18.21
C PRO A 117 -1.41 -6.21 -18.55
N ALA A 118 -2.11 -5.37 -17.77
CA ALA A 118 -3.52 -5.08 -17.96
C ALA A 118 -3.76 -3.82 -18.81
N LEU A 119 -3.14 -2.72 -18.42
CA LEU A 119 -3.45 -1.38 -18.90
C LEU A 119 -2.23 -0.64 -19.47
N GLY A 120 -1.03 -1.22 -19.38
CA GLY A 120 0.22 -0.53 -19.73
C GLY A 120 0.27 0.01 -21.15
N ASN A 121 -0.30 -0.71 -22.11
CA ASN A 121 -0.32 -0.30 -23.52
C ASN A 121 -1.49 0.62 -23.88
N THR A 122 -2.38 0.92 -22.92
CA THR A 122 -3.56 1.76 -23.19
C THR A 122 -3.16 3.24 -23.18
N PRO A 123 -3.47 4.00 -24.23
CA PRO A 123 -3.23 5.45 -24.28
C PRO A 123 -4.00 6.18 -23.17
N LEU A 124 -3.38 7.22 -22.57
CA LEU A 124 -4.02 8.04 -21.55
C LEU A 124 -5.32 8.68 -22.05
N ALA A 125 -5.34 9.12 -23.30
CA ALA A 125 -6.54 9.66 -23.93
C ALA A 125 -7.72 8.67 -23.94
N GLN A 126 -7.43 7.38 -24.14
CA GLN A 126 -8.45 6.34 -24.09
C GLN A 126 -8.94 6.10 -22.66
N LEU A 127 -8.05 6.03 -21.67
CA LEU A 127 -8.39 5.86 -20.27
C LEU A 127 -9.24 7.03 -19.75
N CYS A 128 -8.89 8.27 -20.12
CA CYS A 128 -9.68 9.44 -19.73
C CYS A 128 -11.10 9.39 -20.33
N ARG A 129 -11.26 8.93 -21.58
CA ARG A 129 -12.61 8.78 -22.20
C ARG A 129 -13.44 7.67 -21.56
N GLN A 130 -12.80 6.56 -21.17
CA GLN A 130 -13.46 5.41 -20.53
C GLN A 130 -13.79 5.67 -19.06
N GLY A 131 -13.18 6.68 -18.45
CA GLY A 131 -13.38 7.03 -17.05
C GLY A 131 -12.83 5.95 -16.08
N PRO A 132 -13.51 5.73 -14.94
CA PRO A 132 -13.02 4.81 -13.89
C PRO A 132 -13.13 3.33 -14.25
N ARG A 133 -14.02 2.98 -15.17
CA ARG A 133 -14.40 1.59 -15.48
C ARG A 133 -13.24 0.62 -15.76
N PRO A 134 -12.20 0.94 -16.56
CA PRO A 134 -11.07 0.02 -16.79
C PRO A 134 -10.29 -0.33 -15.52
N PHE A 135 -10.20 0.61 -14.60
CA PHE A 135 -9.49 0.43 -13.34
C PHE A 135 -10.28 -0.44 -12.36
N GLU A 136 -11.59 -0.18 -12.23
CA GLU A 136 -12.50 -0.96 -11.40
C GLU A 136 -12.61 -2.41 -11.90
N GLN A 137 -12.63 -2.61 -13.23
CA GLN A 137 -12.56 -3.93 -13.84
C GLN A 137 -11.25 -4.64 -13.49
N LEU A 138 -10.11 -3.95 -13.58
CA LEU A 138 -8.81 -4.50 -13.15
C LEU A 138 -8.86 -4.96 -11.69
N TYR A 139 -9.44 -4.15 -10.79
CA TYR A 139 -9.54 -4.50 -9.37
C TYR A 139 -10.41 -5.74 -9.16
N ALA A 140 -11.51 -5.86 -9.86
CA ALA A 140 -12.39 -7.03 -9.80
C ALA A 140 -11.68 -8.29 -10.31
N GLU A 141 -10.99 -8.20 -11.44
CA GLU A 141 -10.22 -9.31 -12.02
C GLU A 141 -9.10 -9.78 -11.07
N LEU A 142 -8.33 -8.86 -10.49
CA LEU A 142 -7.25 -9.19 -9.54
C LEU A 142 -7.78 -9.84 -8.26
N ARG A 143 -8.98 -9.48 -7.81
CA ARG A 143 -9.63 -10.10 -6.66
C ARG A 143 -10.17 -11.50 -6.94
N THR A 144 -10.36 -11.86 -8.20
CA THR A 144 -10.75 -13.21 -8.62
C THR A 144 -9.52 -14.06 -8.87
N CYS A 145 -8.57 -13.55 -9.65
CA CYS A 145 -7.33 -14.23 -9.98
C CYS A 145 -6.19 -13.23 -10.22
N ARG A 146 -5.13 -13.31 -9.43
CA ARG A 146 -3.94 -12.45 -9.58
C ARG A 146 -3.26 -12.57 -10.96
N ARG A 147 -3.44 -13.71 -11.66
CA ARG A 147 -2.93 -13.95 -13.02
C ARG A 147 -3.88 -13.44 -14.11
N ARG A 148 -5.12 -13.06 -13.73
CA ARG A 148 -6.15 -12.60 -14.68
C ARG A 148 -6.36 -13.63 -15.80
N CYS A 149 -6.50 -14.91 -15.42
CA CYS A 149 -6.62 -16.02 -16.37
C CYS A 149 -7.94 -16.00 -17.18
N HIS A 150 -8.95 -15.25 -16.72
CA HIS A 150 -10.27 -15.19 -17.35
C HIS A 150 -10.89 -16.58 -17.60
N GLY A 151 -10.65 -17.52 -16.68
CA GLY A 151 -11.11 -18.90 -16.77
C GLY A 151 -10.30 -19.80 -17.70
N ARG A 152 -9.21 -19.30 -18.29
CA ARG A 152 -8.35 -20.13 -19.16
C ARG A 152 -7.45 -21.01 -18.33
N ALA A 153 -7.42 -22.29 -18.65
CA ALA A 153 -6.45 -23.24 -18.08
C ALA A 153 -5.07 -23.07 -18.74
N PHE A 154 -4.03 -23.08 -17.92
CA PHE A 154 -2.63 -23.08 -18.39
C PHE A 154 -1.74 -23.73 -17.31
N VAL A 155 -0.51 -24.05 -17.65
CA VAL A 155 0.47 -24.58 -16.70
C VAL A 155 1.28 -23.43 -16.12
N GLU A 156 1.32 -23.32 -14.79
CA GLU A 156 2.25 -22.43 -14.09
C GLU A 156 3.62 -23.10 -14.00
N HIS A 157 4.56 -22.62 -14.81
CA HIS A 157 5.93 -23.14 -14.80
C HIS A 157 6.72 -22.59 -13.62
N ARG A 158 7.55 -23.42 -13.01
CA ARG A 158 8.44 -23.06 -11.87
C ARG A 158 9.42 -21.92 -12.19
N THR A 159 9.73 -21.73 -13.47
CA THR A 159 10.62 -20.68 -13.98
C THR A 159 10.16 -20.24 -15.37
N PRO A 160 10.33 -18.96 -15.75
CA PRO A 160 10.08 -18.50 -17.10
C PRO A 160 11.18 -18.94 -18.10
N ARG A 161 12.32 -19.47 -17.65
CA ARG A 161 13.40 -19.96 -18.51
C ARG A 161 13.03 -21.32 -19.11
N PRO A 162 13.53 -21.66 -20.32
CA PRO A 162 13.36 -23.00 -20.87
C PRO A 162 13.84 -24.06 -19.87
N HIS A 163 13.03 -25.07 -19.60
CA HIS A 163 13.32 -26.16 -18.67
C HIS A 163 12.46 -27.38 -18.96
N THR A 164 12.89 -28.54 -18.50
CA THR A 164 12.05 -29.73 -18.44
C THR A 164 11.08 -29.58 -17.27
N CYS A 165 9.77 -29.74 -17.53
CA CYS A 165 8.75 -29.65 -16.50
C CYS A 165 8.89 -30.80 -15.49
N ASP A 166 8.68 -30.47 -14.22
CA ASP A 166 8.60 -31.41 -13.10
C ASP A 166 7.33 -31.14 -12.28
N GLU A 167 7.15 -31.82 -11.15
CA GLU A 167 5.99 -31.69 -10.25
C GLU A 167 5.71 -30.26 -9.74
N ARG A 168 6.71 -29.35 -9.81
CA ARG A 168 6.57 -27.94 -9.48
C ARG A 168 5.90 -27.13 -10.61
N CYS A 169 5.72 -27.74 -11.78
CA CYS A 169 4.98 -27.18 -12.91
C CYS A 169 3.55 -27.74 -12.88
N ALA A 170 2.64 -27.01 -12.26
CA ALA A 170 1.27 -27.48 -12.03
C ALA A 170 0.25 -26.69 -12.85
N GLY A 171 -0.94 -27.27 -13.05
CA GLY A 171 -2.07 -26.56 -13.62
C GLY A 171 -2.44 -25.32 -12.81
N HIS A 172 -2.79 -24.22 -13.49
CA HIS A 172 -3.17 -22.97 -12.84
C HIS A 172 -4.37 -23.14 -11.91
N VAL A 173 -4.20 -22.72 -10.68
CA VAL A 173 -5.28 -22.58 -9.70
C VAL A 173 -5.47 -21.08 -9.39
N CYS A 174 -6.69 -20.56 -9.59
CA CYS A 174 -7.00 -19.18 -9.34
C CYS A 174 -6.74 -18.81 -7.88
N LYS A 175 -5.84 -17.86 -7.67
CA LYS A 175 -5.56 -17.28 -6.34
C LYS A 175 -5.82 -15.77 -6.42
N PRO A 176 -6.72 -15.21 -5.58
CA PRO A 176 -6.97 -13.79 -5.53
C PRO A 176 -5.72 -13.01 -5.08
N LEU A 177 -5.60 -11.79 -5.55
CA LEU A 177 -4.67 -10.82 -4.97
C LEU A 177 -5.29 -10.24 -3.69
N ALA A 178 -4.51 -10.14 -2.63
CA ALA A 178 -4.98 -9.56 -1.37
C ALA A 178 -5.54 -8.14 -1.57
N VAL A 179 -6.62 -7.80 -0.88
CA VAL A 179 -7.29 -6.49 -1.00
C VAL A 179 -6.32 -5.34 -0.72
N SER A 180 -5.40 -5.51 0.23
CA SER A 180 -4.33 -4.54 0.53
C SER A 180 -3.44 -4.27 -0.68
N SER A 181 -3.05 -5.30 -1.44
CA SER A 181 -2.24 -5.16 -2.65
C SER A 181 -3.02 -4.50 -3.78
N VAL A 182 -4.33 -4.83 -3.94
CA VAL A 182 -5.19 -4.15 -4.92
C VAL A 182 -5.32 -2.65 -4.58
N ARG A 183 -5.43 -2.30 -3.29
CA ARG A 183 -5.43 -0.90 -2.85
C ARG A 183 -4.11 -0.19 -3.12
N GLN A 184 -2.99 -0.90 -2.99
CA GLN A 184 -1.68 -0.34 -3.36
C GLN A 184 -1.60 -0.10 -4.87
N CYS A 185 -2.13 -1.00 -5.72
CA CYS A 185 -2.26 -0.74 -7.16
C CYS A 185 -3.09 0.52 -7.44
N HIS A 186 -4.23 0.70 -6.74
CA HIS A 186 -5.02 1.92 -6.84
C HIS A 186 -4.22 3.17 -6.42
N ALA A 187 -3.46 3.11 -5.33
CA ALA A 187 -2.65 4.23 -4.86
C ALA A 187 -1.55 4.62 -5.87
N VAL A 188 -0.87 3.63 -6.48
CA VAL A 188 0.13 3.85 -7.54
C VAL A 188 -0.51 4.51 -8.75
N LEU A 189 -1.62 3.96 -9.24
CA LEU A 189 -2.35 4.51 -10.39
C LEU A 189 -2.85 5.93 -10.13
N SER A 190 -3.46 6.18 -8.97
CA SER A 190 -3.96 7.50 -8.57
C SER A 190 -2.82 8.52 -8.45
N GLY A 191 -1.68 8.13 -7.87
CA GLY A 191 -0.49 8.97 -7.78
C GLY A 191 0.07 9.37 -9.14
N ALA A 192 0.22 8.39 -10.04
CA ALA A 192 0.74 8.63 -11.40
C ALA A 192 -0.23 9.48 -12.23
N LEU A 193 -1.53 9.21 -12.21
CA LEU A 193 -2.52 10.00 -12.94
C LEU A 193 -2.67 11.42 -12.37
N SER A 194 -2.55 11.58 -11.05
CA SER A 194 -2.49 12.92 -10.44
C SER A 194 -1.24 13.69 -10.85
N ALA A 195 -0.11 13.02 -11.04
CA ALA A 195 1.09 13.63 -11.61
C ALA A 195 0.87 14.03 -13.06
N ALA A 196 0.28 13.15 -13.88
CA ALA A 196 -0.06 13.48 -15.27
C ALA A 196 -0.98 14.70 -15.36
N LYS A 197 -1.93 14.86 -14.43
CA LYS A 197 -2.79 16.07 -14.33
C LYS A 197 -1.95 17.31 -14.00
N ARG A 198 -1.04 17.25 -13.01
CA ARG A 198 -0.15 18.36 -12.68
C ARG A 198 0.80 18.75 -13.82
N TRP A 199 1.24 17.74 -14.60
CA TRP A 199 2.10 17.96 -15.77
C TRP A 199 1.35 18.46 -17.02
N GLY A 200 0.03 18.56 -16.91
CA GLY A 200 -0.82 19.01 -18.03
C GLY A 200 -1.01 17.97 -19.14
N TRP A 201 -0.67 16.70 -18.88
CA TRP A 201 -0.88 15.60 -19.85
C TRP A 201 -2.34 15.18 -19.95
N ILE A 202 -3.06 15.26 -18.84
CA ILE A 202 -4.50 15.02 -18.76
C ILE A 202 -5.17 16.15 -17.97
N THR A 203 -6.43 16.40 -18.21
CA THR A 203 -7.22 17.46 -17.55
C THR A 203 -7.95 16.94 -16.32
N LEU A 204 -8.41 15.70 -16.36
CA LEU A 204 -9.13 15.03 -15.27
C LEU A 204 -8.44 13.71 -14.95
N ASN A 205 -8.30 13.42 -13.68
CA ASN A 205 -7.85 12.09 -13.25
C ASN A 205 -9.07 11.15 -13.24
N PRO A 206 -9.12 10.11 -14.11
CA PRO A 206 -10.26 9.20 -14.17
C PRO A 206 -10.48 8.41 -12.87
N LEU A 207 -9.47 8.34 -11.99
CA LEU A 207 -9.59 7.67 -10.70
C LEU A 207 -10.23 8.53 -9.60
N ASP A 208 -10.42 9.85 -9.82
CA ASP A 208 -11.12 10.69 -8.83
C ASP A 208 -12.57 10.24 -8.62
N ALA A 209 -13.20 9.66 -9.66
CA ALA A 209 -14.55 9.09 -9.60
C ALA A 209 -14.59 7.55 -9.35
N ALA A 210 -13.43 6.89 -9.25
CA ALA A 210 -13.37 5.44 -9.08
C ALA A 210 -13.69 4.99 -7.65
N GLN A 211 -14.39 3.87 -7.53
CA GLN A 211 -14.57 3.23 -6.23
C GLN A 211 -13.27 2.58 -5.75
N ARG A 212 -12.73 3.14 -4.68
CA ARG A 212 -11.55 2.59 -4.04
C ARG A 212 -11.88 1.23 -3.39
N PRO A 213 -11.07 0.17 -3.58
CA PRO A 213 -11.32 -1.12 -2.93
C PRO A 213 -11.44 -0.96 -1.41
N ARG A 214 -12.52 -1.47 -0.83
CA ARG A 214 -12.76 -1.39 0.62
C ARG A 214 -11.81 -2.35 1.35
N MET A 215 -11.13 -1.84 2.37
CA MET A 215 -10.37 -2.69 3.29
C MET A 215 -11.30 -3.23 4.38
N PRO A 216 -11.23 -4.52 4.72
CA PRO A 216 -11.80 -5.00 5.96
C PRO A 216 -11.17 -4.24 7.14
N ALA A 217 -11.91 -4.16 8.24
CA ALA A 217 -11.34 -3.65 9.48
C ALA A 217 -10.11 -4.49 9.86
N PRO A 218 -9.03 -3.88 10.37
CA PRO A 218 -7.92 -4.65 10.91
C PRO A 218 -8.43 -5.55 12.04
N GLN A 219 -8.14 -6.83 11.95
CA GLN A 219 -8.40 -7.80 13.00
C GLN A 219 -7.05 -8.39 13.39
N PRO A 220 -6.32 -7.79 14.36
CA PRO A 220 -5.13 -8.42 14.88
C PRO A 220 -5.53 -9.72 15.56
N ASP A 221 -4.80 -10.77 15.26
CA ASP A 221 -4.94 -12.09 15.85
C ASP A 221 -3.65 -12.42 16.62
N PRO A 222 -3.48 -11.87 17.85
CA PRO A 222 -2.36 -12.20 18.70
C PRO A 222 -2.54 -13.63 19.25
N PRO A 223 -1.46 -14.35 19.53
CA PRO A 223 -1.55 -15.59 20.25
C PRO A 223 -2.22 -15.35 21.62
N SER A 224 -2.95 -16.33 22.12
CA SER A 224 -3.45 -16.34 23.50
C SER A 224 -2.30 -16.36 24.52
N ALA A 225 -2.56 -16.08 25.78
CA ALA A 225 -1.54 -16.14 26.82
C ALA A 225 -0.92 -17.54 26.95
N GLU A 226 -1.75 -18.60 26.77
CA GLU A 226 -1.27 -19.98 26.77
C GLU A 226 -0.38 -20.29 25.56
N GLU A 227 -0.75 -19.86 24.37
CA GLU A 227 0.06 -20.02 23.16
C GLU A 227 1.34 -19.19 23.24
N ALA A 228 1.28 -17.98 23.80
CA ALA A 228 2.48 -17.14 24.01
C ALA A 228 3.47 -17.82 24.96
N ALA A 229 2.99 -18.46 26.03
CA ALA A 229 3.83 -19.25 26.92
C ALA A 229 4.45 -20.47 26.24
N LYS A 230 3.70 -21.21 25.41
CA LYS A 230 4.20 -22.33 24.61
C LYS A 230 5.27 -21.88 23.63
N ILE A 231 5.05 -20.75 22.94
CA ILE A 231 6.02 -20.16 21.98
C ILE A 231 7.31 -19.76 22.70
N ALA A 232 7.19 -19.07 23.86
CA ALA A 232 8.35 -18.64 24.63
C ALA A 232 9.18 -19.86 25.11
N ASN A 233 8.53 -20.85 25.71
CA ASN A 233 9.20 -22.08 26.17
C ASN A 233 9.89 -22.82 25.02
N ALA A 234 9.20 -23.07 23.92
CA ALA A 234 9.79 -23.74 22.76
C ALA A 234 10.98 -22.96 22.15
N ALA A 235 10.97 -21.64 22.26
CA ALA A 235 12.12 -20.84 21.81
C ALA A 235 13.34 -21.06 22.72
N TRP A 236 13.16 -21.11 24.05
CA TRP A 236 14.22 -21.42 25.03
C TRP A 236 14.72 -22.85 24.91
N GLU A 237 13.85 -23.82 24.61
CA GLU A 237 14.22 -25.22 24.38
C GLU A 237 15.10 -25.40 23.15
N GLN A 238 14.95 -24.58 22.12
CA GLN A 238 15.82 -24.63 20.94
C GLN A 238 17.25 -24.17 21.24
N ASP A 239 17.41 -22.97 21.74
CA ASP A 239 18.64 -22.40 22.27
C ASP A 239 18.37 -21.07 23.01
N ALA A 240 19.30 -20.67 23.89
CA ALA A 240 19.19 -19.50 24.73
C ALA A 240 19.18 -18.17 23.94
N ASP A 241 19.85 -18.08 22.79
CA ASP A 241 19.87 -16.86 21.98
C ASP A 241 18.55 -16.66 21.26
N TRP A 242 17.93 -17.76 20.79
CA TRP A 242 16.61 -17.73 20.20
C TRP A 242 15.52 -17.43 21.24
N GLY A 243 15.61 -18.02 22.42
CA GLY A 243 14.76 -17.68 23.56
C GLY A 243 14.83 -16.20 23.91
N THR A 244 16.03 -15.63 23.99
CA THR A 244 16.25 -14.19 24.21
C THR A 244 15.61 -13.34 23.10
N PHE A 245 15.75 -13.72 21.83
CA PHE A 245 15.15 -12.99 20.70
C PHE A 245 13.63 -12.96 20.77
N VAL A 246 13.00 -14.12 21.01
CA VAL A 246 11.54 -14.26 21.10
C VAL A 246 11.01 -13.51 22.32
N TRP A 247 11.68 -13.64 23.48
CA TRP A 247 11.36 -12.89 24.70
C TRP A 247 11.37 -11.38 24.47
N LEU A 248 12.45 -10.84 23.89
CA LEU A 248 12.52 -9.42 23.57
C LEU A 248 11.45 -8.98 22.58
N THR A 249 11.04 -9.84 21.64
CA THR A 249 9.94 -9.54 20.72
C THR A 249 8.63 -9.33 21.49
N PHE A 250 8.34 -10.19 22.46
CA PHE A 250 7.17 -10.06 23.33
C PHE A 250 7.22 -8.81 24.20
N VAL A 251 8.32 -8.64 24.95
CA VAL A 251 8.42 -7.58 25.96
C VAL A 251 8.49 -6.19 25.34
N THR A 252 9.20 -6.03 24.23
CA THR A 252 9.41 -4.71 23.61
C THR A 252 8.40 -4.37 22.54
N GLY A 253 7.75 -5.38 21.94
CA GLY A 253 6.93 -5.22 20.73
C GLY A 253 7.74 -4.66 19.55
N ALA A 254 9.07 -4.77 19.55
CA ALA A 254 9.91 -4.28 18.48
C ALA A 254 9.67 -5.04 17.16
N ARG A 255 9.87 -4.37 16.03
CA ARG A 255 9.78 -5.01 14.73
C ARG A 255 10.97 -5.94 14.51
N ARG A 256 10.79 -7.03 13.77
CA ARG A 256 11.87 -7.98 13.41
C ARG A 256 13.17 -7.26 13.01
N GLY A 257 13.07 -6.35 12.05
CA GLY A 257 14.25 -5.64 11.54
C GLY A 257 14.90 -4.70 12.57
N GLU A 258 14.15 -4.22 13.55
CA GLU A 258 14.67 -3.40 14.65
C GLU A 258 15.49 -4.26 15.62
N LEU A 259 15.02 -5.45 15.98
CA LEU A 259 15.76 -6.37 16.85
C LEU A 259 17.01 -6.94 16.16
N VAL A 260 16.90 -7.31 14.89
CA VAL A 260 18.06 -7.81 14.12
C VAL A 260 19.11 -6.72 13.91
N GLY A 261 18.69 -5.44 13.86
CA GLY A 261 19.59 -4.29 13.75
C GLY A 261 20.04 -3.69 15.08
N LEU A 262 19.69 -4.34 16.21
CA LEU A 262 20.05 -3.86 17.54
C LEU A 262 21.53 -4.11 17.81
N ALA A 263 22.25 -3.08 18.25
CA ALA A 263 23.65 -3.15 18.69
C ALA A 263 23.74 -3.00 20.22
N TRP A 264 24.82 -3.49 20.82
CA TRP A 264 25.03 -3.44 22.25
C TRP A 264 25.12 -2.01 22.79
N GLU A 265 25.67 -1.05 22.02
CA GLU A 265 25.69 0.39 22.37
C GLU A 265 24.29 0.97 22.66
N HIS A 266 23.24 0.28 22.21
CA HIS A 266 21.85 0.70 22.37
C HIS A 266 21.12 -0.04 23.51
N ALA A 267 21.80 -0.92 24.23
CA ALA A 267 21.30 -1.70 25.36
C ALA A 267 22.00 -1.31 26.65
N ASP A 268 21.52 -0.26 27.30
CA ASP A 268 22.01 0.14 28.62
C ASP A 268 21.40 -0.77 29.70
N LEU A 269 22.10 -1.84 30.03
CA LEU A 269 21.67 -2.82 31.01
C LEU A 269 21.78 -2.30 32.47
N VAL A 270 22.57 -1.28 32.72
CA VAL A 270 22.68 -0.66 34.05
C VAL A 270 21.44 0.16 34.37
N SER A 271 21.02 1.02 33.41
CA SER A 271 19.81 1.82 33.55
C SER A 271 18.57 1.05 33.12
N GLY A 272 18.69 -0.14 32.54
CA GLY A 272 17.57 -0.93 31.98
C GLY A 272 16.87 -0.20 30.86
N LEU A 273 17.60 0.41 29.94
CA LEU A 273 17.05 1.17 28.81
C LEU A 273 17.49 0.55 27.48
N LEU A 274 16.52 0.29 26.60
CA LEU A 274 16.76 -0.20 25.25
C LEU A 274 16.39 0.88 24.25
N THR A 275 17.34 1.31 23.44
CA THR A 275 17.13 2.35 22.41
C THR A 275 16.93 1.70 21.04
N ILE A 276 15.75 1.86 20.47
CA ILE A 276 15.45 1.39 19.11
C ILE A 276 15.65 2.57 18.15
N ARG A 277 16.74 2.51 17.38
CA ARG A 277 17.16 3.57 16.46
C ARG A 277 17.25 3.10 15.02
N ARG A 278 17.64 1.84 14.79
CA ARG A 278 17.95 1.29 13.48
C ARG A 278 17.04 0.11 13.15
N SER A 279 16.91 -0.19 11.86
CA SER A 279 16.17 -1.36 11.39
C SER A 279 16.86 -1.94 10.16
N LEU A 280 17.06 -3.25 10.17
CA LEU A 280 17.56 -3.99 9.02
C LEU A 280 16.42 -4.36 8.07
N VAL A 281 16.61 -4.05 6.80
CA VAL A 281 15.69 -4.42 5.73
C VAL A 281 16.44 -5.16 4.63
N ARG A 282 15.84 -6.20 4.08
CA ARG A 282 16.41 -6.92 2.94
C ARG A 282 15.95 -6.29 1.63
N ARG A 283 16.89 -6.08 0.71
CA ARG A 283 16.64 -5.53 -0.63
C ARG A 283 17.55 -6.20 -1.65
N ASN A 284 16.96 -6.77 -2.71
CA ASN A 284 17.72 -7.39 -3.82
C ASN A 284 18.80 -8.38 -3.35
N GLY A 285 18.52 -9.18 -2.32
CA GLY A 285 19.47 -10.11 -1.74
C GLY A 285 20.48 -9.52 -0.77
N THR A 286 20.55 -8.18 -0.65
CA THR A 286 21.45 -7.47 0.27
C THR A 286 20.66 -6.92 1.45
N THR A 287 21.27 -6.93 2.64
CA THR A 287 20.69 -6.33 3.83
C THR A 287 21.20 -4.90 3.98
N ILE A 288 20.29 -3.98 4.27
CA ILE A 288 20.58 -2.54 4.45
C ILE A 288 20.15 -2.14 5.84
N LEU A 289 21.07 -1.59 6.61
CA LEU A 289 20.80 -0.96 7.89
C LEU A 289 20.24 0.45 7.63
N LYS A 290 19.04 0.73 8.12
CA LYS A 290 18.38 2.03 7.99
C LYS A 290 18.03 2.58 9.36
N ASP A 291 18.00 3.88 9.48
CA ASP A 291 17.31 4.52 10.59
C ASP A 291 15.82 4.17 10.57
N THR A 292 15.17 4.16 11.72
CA THR A 292 13.74 3.83 11.83
C THR A 292 12.91 4.74 10.92
N LYS A 293 11.86 4.18 10.30
CA LYS A 293 11.04 4.80 9.23
C LYS A 293 10.53 6.22 9.51
N THR A 294 10.47 6.62 10.76
CA THR A 294 9.97 7.93 11.21
C THR A 294 11.08 8.83 11.74
N HIS A 295 12.37 8.43 11.60
CA HIS A 295 13.51 9.05 12.30
C HIS A 295 13.28 9.22 13.81
N GLN A 296 12.30 8.52 14.37
CA GLN A 296 11.96 8.55 15.79
C GLN A 296 12.68 7.41 16.49
N MET A 297 13.78 7.76 17.08
CA MET A 297 14.41 6.99 18.13
C MET A 297 13.40 6.84 19.27
N ARG A 298 13.22 5.63 19.78
CA ARG A 298 12.43 5.39 20.97
C ARG A 298 13.25 4.64 22.01
N VAL A 299 13.02 4.99 23.27
CA VAL A 299 13.64 4.34 24.41
C VAL A 299 12.58 3.50 25.11
N ILE A 300 12.89 2.26 25.38
CA ILE A 300 12.03 1.30 26.06
C ILE A 300 12.66 0.96 27.39
N LYS A 301 11.91 1.17 28.48
CA LYS A 301 12.31 0.70 29.82
C LYS A 301 12.09 -0.80 29.90
N LEU A 302 13.10 -1.53 30.34
CA LEU A 302 13.08 -2.97 30.58
C LEU A 302 12.81 -3.27 32.07
N ASP A 303 12.19 -4.39 32.32
CA ASP A 303 12.02 -4.98 33.64
C ASP A 303 13.29 -5.75 34.05
N GLN A 304 13.36 -6.14 35.32
CA GLN A 304 14.54 -6.76 35.90
C GLN A 304 14.85 -8.12 35.26
N ASP A 305 13.85 -8.92 34.96
CA ASP A 305 14.04 -10.23 34.35
C ASP A 305 14.60 -10.10 32.94
N THR A 306 14.09 -9.16 32.17
CA THR A 306 14.60 -8.85 30.81
C THR A 306 16.05 -8.34 30.85
N ILE A 307 16.41 -7.52 31.85
CA ILE A 307 17.79 -7.07 32.05
C ILE A 307 18.69 -8.27 32.34
N MET A 308 18.29 -9.18 33.23
CA MET A 308 19.05 -10.38 33.57
C MET A 308 19.23 -11.30 32.35
N ILE A 309 18.17 -11.53 31.57
CA ILE A 309 18.23 -12.33 30.33
C ILE A 309 19.22 -11.72 29.33
N LEU A 310 19.19 -10.40 29.14
CA LEU A 310 20.12 -9.72 28.24
C LEU A 310 21.55 -9.72 28.76
N SER A 311 21.75 -9.61 30.07
CA SER A 311 23.11 -9.72 30.71
C SER A 311 23.70 -11.10 30.46
N GLN A 312 22.94 -12.16 30.69
CA GLN A 312 23.35 -13.53 30.36
C GLN A 312 23.61 -13.75 28.87
N HIS A 313 22.84 -13.09 28.02
CA HIS A 313 23.08 -13.13 26.57
C HIS A 313 24.37 -12.42 26.19
N ARG A 314 24.68 -11.27 26.82
CA ARG A 314 25.95 -10.56 26.66
C ARG A 314 27.15 -11.40 27.11
N GLU A 315 27.08 -12.02 28.29
CA GLU A 315 28.09 -12.93 28.77
C GLU A 315 28.41 -14.07 27.80
N ARG A 316 27.35 -14.69 27.21
CA ARG A 316 27.53 -15.73 26.18
C ARG A 316 28.20 -15.17 24.91
N ALA A 317 27.85 -13.94 24.52
CA ALA A 317 28.47 -13.26 23.38
C ALA A 317 29.94 -12.93 23.63
N GLU A 318 30.27 -12.41 24.81
CA GLU A 318 31.64 -12.13 25.26
C GLU A 318 32.49 -13.40 25.27
N GLN A 319 31.96 -14.51 25.79
CA GLN A 319 32.66 -15.79 25.77
C GLN A 319 32.96 -16.25 24.33
N ARG A 320 32.00 -16.15 23.42
CA ARG A 320 32.19 -16.52 21.97
C ARG A 320 33.28 -15.66 21.32
N CYS A 321 33.34 -14.38 21.66
CA CYS A 321 34.39 -13.49 21.18
C CYS A 321 35.75 -13.88 21.76
N ALA A 322 35.80 -14.18 23.06
CA ALA A 322 37.03 -14.61 23.74
C ALA A 322 37.58 -15.93 23.16
N ASP A 323 36.70 -16.87 22.79
CA ASP A 323 37.06 -18.13 22.12
C ASP A 323 37.74 -17.92 20.76
N LEU A 324 37.59 -16.73 20.17
CA LEU A 324 38.22 -16.29 18.91
C LEU A 324 39.37 -15.30 19.11
N ASP A 325 39.90 -15.15 20.34
CA ASP A 325 40.91 -14.16 20.69
C ASP A 325 40.51 -12.71 20.32
N THR A 326 39.21 -12.37 20.41
CA THR A 326 38.66 -11.04 20.13
C THR A 326 37.78 -10.53 21.28
N THR A 327 37.33 -9.28 21.19
CA THR A 327 36.45 -8.64 22.17
C THR A 327 35.09 -8.36 21.57
N LEU A 328 34.05 -8.36 22.40
CA LEU A 328 32.71 -7.90 22.03
C LEU A 328 32.68 -6.37 22.10
N ASP A 329 32.72 -5.72 20.95
CA ASP A 329 32.63 -4.26 20.84
C ASP A 329 31.18 -3.79 20.97
N ASP A 330 30.98 -2.60 21.53
CA ASP A 330 29.60 -2.07 21.75
C ASP A 330 28.82 -1.78 20.45
N ASP A 331 29.50 -1.56 19.32
CA ASP A 331 28.87 -1.34 18.01
C ASP A 331 28.44 -2.64 17.32
N THR A 332 28.75 -3.82 17.89
CA THR A 332 28.39 -5.13 17.36
C THR A 332 26.91 -5.46 17.63
N PHE A 333 26.37 -6.39 16.84
CA PHE A 333 24.96 -6.75 16.93
C PHE A 333 24.64 -7.60 18.15
N VAL A 334 23.54 -7.29 18.84
CA VAL A 334 23.04 -8.12 19.94
C VAL A 334 22.72 -9.53 19.45
N PHE A 335 22.10 -9.66 18.27
CA PHE A 335 21.76 -10.94 17.65
C PHE A 335 22.60 -11.19 16.40
N SER A 336 23.42 -12.22 16.46
CA SER A 336 24.34 -12.58 15.38
C SER A 336 24.41 -14.10 15.21
N TYR A 337 24.63 -14.55 13.98
CA TYR A 337 25.06 -15.92 13.70
C TYR A 337 26.59 -16.06 13.61
N ALA A 338 27.29 -14.93 13.53
CA ALA A 338 28.75 -14.91 13.58
C ALA A 338 29.19 -14.82 15.04
N PRO A 339 30.16 -15.63 15.49
CA PRO A 339 30.56 -15.67 16.90
C PRO A 339 31.22 -14.35 17.36
N ASP A 340 31.78 -13.54 16.46
CA ASP A 340 32.35 -12.21 16.74
C ASP A 340 31.29 -11.09 16.78
N HIS A 341 30.01 -11.42 16.60
CA HIS A 341 28.88 -10.49 16.58
C HIS A 341 28.97 -9.30 15.58
N ARG A 342 29.94 -9.30 14.66
CA ARG A 342 30.11 -8.24 13.64
C ARG A 342 29.14 -8.37 12.48
N ARG A 343 28.46 -9.49 12.36
CA ARG A 343 27.49 -9.75 11.31
C ARG A 343 26.09 -9.99 11.89
N HIS A 344 25.10 -9.19 11.47
CA HIS A 344 23.72 -9.36 11.88
C HIS A 344 23.12 -10.72 11.43
N CYS A 345 22.05 -11.16 12.08
CA CYS A 345 21.22 -12.25 11.62
C CYS A 345 20.52 -11.89 10.29
N ASP A 346 20.23 -12.88 9.44
CA ASP A 346 19.37 -12.66 8.27
C ASP A 346 17.90 -12.52 8.73
N PRO A 347 17.23 -11.40 8.41
CA PRO A 347 15.84 -11.20 8.80
C PRO A 347 14.88 -12.26 8.27
N ASP A 348 15.12 -12.81 7.07
CA ASP A 348 14.25 -13.85 6.51
C ASP A 348 14.48 -15.19 7.20
N ALA A 349 15.72 -15.53 7.57
CA ALA A 349 16.03 -16.72 8.36
C ALA A 349 15.32 -16.69 9.72
N ILE A 350 15.28 -15.55 10.39
CA ILE A 350 14.49 -15.34 11.63
C ILE A 350 13.00 -15.64 11.41
N THR A 351 12.44 -15.13 10.32
CA THR A 351 11.01 -15.38 10.01
C THR A 351 10.75 -16.86 9.74
N HIS A 352 11.60 -17.52 8.96
CA HIS A 352 11.46 -18.94 8.66
C HIS A 352 11.63 -19.80 9.92
N ARG A 353 12.61 -19.48 10.80
CA ARG A 353 12.79 -20.17 12.07
C ARG A 353 11.55 -20.08 12.95
N TYR A 354 10.98 -18.88 13.07
CA TYR A 354 9.74 -18.68 13.83
C TYR A 354 8.57 -19.44 13.21
N ALA A 355 8.37 -19.35 11.91
CA ALA A 355 7.26 -20.01 11.23
C ALA A 355 7.34 -21.55 11.38
N LYS A 356 8.55 -22.11 11.31
CA LYS A 356 8.76 -23.53 11.56
C LYS A 356 8.41 -23.91 13.00
N MET A 357 8.92 -23.18 13.99
CA MET A 357 8.62 -23.41 15.40
C MET A 357 7.12 -23.32 15.71
N ALA A 358 6.43 -22.32 15.17
CA ALA A 358 4.98 -22.16 15.34
C ALA A 358 4.20 -23.32 14.71
N ALA A 359 4.60 -23.77 13.51
CA ALA A 359 4.00 -24.92 12.84
C ALA A 359 4.22 -26.22 13.63
N ASP A 360 5.41 -26.44 14.19
CA ASP A 360 5.73 -27.61 15.02
C ASP A 360 4.88 -27.64 16.30
N LEU A 361 4.49 -26.47 16.82
CA LEU A 361 3.57 -26.30 17.94
C LEU A 361 2.08 -26.42 17.56
N GLY A 362 1.75 -26.47 16.26
CA GLY A 362 0.37 -26.43 15.76
C GLY A 362 -0.32 -25.08 15.94
N ILE A 363 0.44 -23.99 16.10
CA ILE A 363 -0.10 -22.64 16.31
C ILE A 363 -0.02 -21.86 14.99
N ASP A 364 -1.18 -21.40 14.49
CA ASP A 364 -1.25 -20.57 13.27
C ASP A 364 -0.94 -19.10 13.63
N THR A 365 0.33 -18.76 13.61
CA THR A 365 0.80 -17.43 13.99
C THR A 365 2.04 -17.01 13.21
N HIS A 366 2.41 -15.75 13.30
CA HIS A 366 3.58 -15.19 12.64
C HIS A 366 4.33 -14.23 13.58
N LEU A 367 5.63 -14.03 13.34
CA LEU A 367 6.49 -13.27 14.25
C LEU A 367 5.93 -11.88 14.62
N HIS A 368 5.25 -11.19 13.68
CA HIS A 368 4.65 -9.89 13.98
C HIS A 368 3.44 -9.96 14.91
N ALA A 369 2.81 -11.14 15.05
CA ALA A 369 1.72 -11.35 15.99
C ALA A 369 2.17 -11.23 17.46
N LEU A 370 3.46 -11.48 17.77
CA LEU A 370 4.03 -11.27 19.11
C LEU A 370 4.01 -9.78 19.49
N ARG A 371 4.22 -8.89 18.51
CA ARG A 371 4.05 -7.46 18.73
C ARG A 371 2.59 -7.08 18.93
N HIS A 372 1.64 -7.77 18.28
CA HIS A 372 0.21 -7.58 18.55
C HIS A 372 -0.13 -8.04 19.97
N TYR A 373 0.44 -9.17 20.39
CA TYR A 373 0.31 -9.65 21.78
C TYR A 373 0.79 -8.60 22.77
N SER A 374 2.03 -8.08 22.61
CA SER A 374 2.55 -7.01 23.46
C SER A 374 1.61 -5.80 23.54
N ALA A 375 1.05 -5.38 22.42
CA ALA A 375 0.12 -4.25 22.38
C ALA A 375 -1.19 -4.54 23.12
N THR A 376 -1.77 -5.71 22.90
CA THR A 376 -3.05 -6.11 23.52
C THR A 376 -2.92 -6.30 25.03
N GLU A 377 -1.85 -6.93 25.50
CA GLU A 377 -1.59 -7.12 26.93
C GLU A 377 -1.39 -5.78 27.65
N LEU A 378 -0.61 -4.86 27.06
CA LEU A 378 -0.42 -3.53 27.63
C LEU A 378 -1.75 -2.77 27.75
N LEU A 379 -2.59 -2.81 26.71
CA LEU A 379 -3.90 -2.16 26.72
C LEU A 379 -4.86 -2.84 27.72
N ALA A 380 -4.89 -4.17 27.76
CA ALA A 380 -5.67 -4.93 28.73
C ALA A 380 -5.22 -4.67 30.17
N GLY A 381 -3.93 -4.45 30.38
CA GLY A 381 -3.31 -4.02 31.64
C GLY A 381 -3.63 -2.58 32.06
N GLY A 382 -4.29 -1.80 31.18
CA GLY A 382 -4.68 -0.42 31.46
C GLY A 382 -3.60 0.63 31.14
N VAL A 383 -2.55 0.25 30.41
CA VAL A 383 -1.56 1.22 29.93
C VAL A 383 -2.21 2.13 28.90
N ASP A 384 -1.98 3.44 29.02
CA ASP A 384 -2.61 4.41 28.13
C ASP A 384 -2.13 4.25 26.66
N LEU A 385 -3.03 4.59 25.75
CA LEU A 385 -2.83 4.40 24.32
C LEU A 385 -1.57 5.08 23.76
N ARG A 386 -1.21 6.26 24.29
CA ARG A 386 -0.03 7.02 23.82
C ARG A 386 1.26 6.34 24.26
N THR A 387 1.32 5.84 25.47
CA THR A 387 2.45 5.07 25.99
C THR A 387 2.63 3.80 25.17
N VAL A 388 1.54 3.04 24.89
CA VAL A 388 1.60 1.85 24.04
C VAL A 388 2.09 2.22 22.63
N ALA A 389 1.52 3.28 22.02
CA ALA A 389 1.93 3.74 20.69
C ALA A 389 3.40 4.18 20.66
N GLY A 390 3.88 4.90 21.69
CA GLY A 390 5.26 5.31 21.84
C GLY A 390 6.20 4.11 21.95
N ARG A 391 5.89 3.16 22.84
CA ARG A 391 6.67 1.93 23.05
C ARG A 391 6.78 1.11 21.76
N LEU A 392 5.68 1.01 21.00
CA LEU A 392 5.67 0.32 19.70
C LEU A 392 6.29 1.13 18.57
N GLY A 393 6.48 2.44 18.68
CA GLY A 393 6.93 3.31 17.60
C GLY A 393 5.91 3.44 16.48
N HIS A 394 4.64 3.68 16.83
CA HIS A 394 3.59 4.02 15.88
C HIS A 394 3.60 5.55 15.63
N ALA A 395 3.78 5.95 14.37
CA ALA A 395 3.64 7.34 13.98
C ALA A 395 2.19 7.84 14.15
N GLY A 396 1.99 9.16 14.33
CA GLY A 396 0.65 9.76 14.35
C GLY A 396 -0.06 9.72 15.70
N GLY A 397 0.68 9.79 16.82
CA GLY A 397 0.11 10.05 18.15
C GLY A 397 -0.87 8.98 18.67
N GLY A 398 -0.76 7.73 18.19
CA GLY A 398 -1.61 6.64 18.64
C GLY A 398 -2.78 6.32 17.69
N ALA A 399 -3.01 7.08 16.63
CA ALA A 399 -4.10 6.82 15.69
C ALA A 399 -4.04 5.41 15.07
N THR A 400 -2.84 4.90 14.76
CA THR A 400 -2.65 3.53 14.28
C THR A 400 -3.01 2.52 15.36
N THR A 401 -2.56 2.73 16.60
CA THR A 401 -2.87 1.86 17.74
C THR A 401 -4.37 1.84 17.99
N LEU A 402 -5.02 3.00 18.04
CA LEU A 402 -6.47 3.09 18.20
C LEU A 402 -7.22 2.35 17.10
N LYS A 403 -6.86 2.57 15.84
CA LYS A 403 -7.52 1.93 14.69
C LYS A 403 -7.39 0.41 14.69
N VAL A 404 -6.21 -0.10 15.09
CA VAL A 404 -5.92 -1.55 15.06
C VAL A 404 -6.50 -2.26 16.29
N TYR A 405 -6.44 -1.63 17.46
CA TYR A 405 -6.79 -2.26 18.73
C TYR A 405 -8.09 -1.71 19.37
N ALA A 406 -8.92 -0.97 18.64
CA ALA A 406 -10.17 -0.39 19.16
C ALA A 406 -11.10 -1.44 19.80
N ALA A 407 -11.17 -2.65 19.24
CA ALA A 407 -11.98 -3.73 19.78
C ALA A 407 -11.51 -4.20 21.18
N TRP A 408 -10.22 -4.06 21.49
CA TRP A 408 -9.63 -4.46 22.78
C TRP A 408 -9.84 -3.43 23.87
N LEU A 409 -10.19 -2.20 23.51
CA LEU A 409 -10.54 -1.14 24.46
C LEU A 409 -11.92 -1.32 25.06
N ALA A 410 -12.78 -2.15 24.47
CA ALA A 410 -14.12 -2.44 25.02
C ALA A 410 -14.06 -3.04 26.44
N GLY A 411 -13.05 -3.88 26.74
CA GLY A 411 -12.82 -4.40 28.10
C GLY A 411 -12.38 -3.33 29.11
N ALA A 412 -11.80 -2.22 28.65
CA ALA A 412 -11.43 -1.10 29.51
C ALA A 412 -12.64 -0.27 29.95
N ASP A 413 -13.76 -0.31 29.20
CA ASP A 413 -14.99 0.41 29.54
C ASP A 413 -15.63 -0.12 30.82
N THR A 414 -15.61 -1.42 31.06
CA THR A 414 -16.07 -2.03 32.33
C THR A 414 -15.23 -1.51 33.50
N LYS A 415 -13.91 -1.49 33.39
CA LYS A 415 -13.03 -0.93 34.44
C LYS A 415 -13.25 0.56 34.65
N ALA A 416 -13.52 1.31 33.58
CA ALA A 416 -13.85 2.74 33.66
C ALA A 416 -15.18 2.98 34.36
N ALA A 417 -16.20 2.19 34.08
CA ALA A 417 -17.47 2.24 34.74
C ALA A 417 -17.35 1.92 36.26
N ASP A 418 -16.61 0.87 36.59
CA ASP A 418 -16.35 0.51 38.00
C ASP A 418 -15.55 1.61 38.73
N LEU A 419 -14.57 2.21 38.07
CA LEU A 419 -13.77 3.31 38.62
C LEU A 419 -14.65 4.54 38.92
N ILE A 420 -15.51 4.92 37.97
CA ILE A 420 -16.44 6.04 38.18
C ILE A 420 -17.43 5.72 39.30
N ALA A 421 -18.02 4.52 39.27
CA ALA A 421 -18.97 4.09 40.27
C ALA A 421 -18.34 4.06 41.67
N SER A 422 -17.07 3.66 41.81
CA SER A 422 -16.37 3.63 43.11
C SER A 422 -16.10 5.03 43.70
N ARG A 423 -16.09 6.07 42.86
CA ARG A 423 -15.84 7.47 43.28
C ARG A 423 -17.13 8.25 43.58
N LEU A 424 -18.29 7.72 43.22
CA LEU A 424 -19.55 8.34 43.45
C LEU A 424 -20.21 7.82 44.75
N PRO A 425 -20.93 8.66 45.51
CA PRO A 425 -21.71 8.19 46.65
C PRO A 425 -22.79 7.23 46.14
N ARG A 426 -22.95 6.10 46.82
CA ARG A 426 -24.00 5.11 46.46
C ARG A 426 -25.37 5.77 46.52
N PRO A 427 -26.23 5.55 45.51
CA PRO A 427 -27.61 6.06 45.52
C PRO A 427 -28.37 5.55 46.74
N PRO A 428 -29.32 6.33 47.28
CA PRO A 428 -30.08 5.94 48.45
C PRO A 428 -30.79 4.58 48.35
N SER A 429 -31.24 4.21 47.14
CA SER A 429 -31.89 2.93 46.85
C SER A 429 -30.99 1.70 46.96
N VAL A 430 -29.67 1.85 46.94
CA VAL A 430 -28.66 0.77 47.02
C VAL A 430 -28.11 0.65 48.46
N ARG A 431 -28.45 1.59 49.36
CA ARG A 431 -27.99 1.59 50.76
C ARG A 431 -28.79 0.64 51.66
N GLY A 432 -29.92 0.10 51.17
CA GLY A 432 -30.93 -0.60 52.00
C GLY A 432 -30.83 -2.12 52.09
N GLU A 433 -29.92 -2.79 51.39
CA GLU A 433 -29.89 -4.26 51.40
C GLU A 433 -28.53 -4.83 51.85
N ARG A 434 -28.14 -4.53 53.08
CA ARG A 434 -27.23 -5.37 53.88
C ARG A 434 -27.48 -5.07 55.35
N SER A 435 -28.42 -5.77 55.94
CA SER A 435 -28.49 -6.06 57.39
C SER A 435 -28.15 -7.51 57.62
#